data_71d96024451460b630e311008334835b
#
_entry.id   71d96024451460b630e311008334835b
#
_cell.length_a   1.000
_cell.length_b   1.000
_cell.length_c   1.000
_cell.angle_alpha   90.00
_cell.angle_beta   90.00
_cell.angle_gamma   90.00
#
_symmetry.space_group_name_H-M   'P 1'
#
loop_
_entity.id
_entity.type
_entity.pdbx_description
1 polymer ?
#
loop_
_entity_poly.entity_id
_entity_poly.type
_entity_poly.pdbx_seq_one_letter_code
_entity_poly.pdbx_strand_id
1 'polypeptide(L)'
;MAWYPGAVKMELQPESDQQPAITPDQFIVHSIIAPWTAKRTYEYWRDSTNLESHFGLGYEGDLGQFIGTETRADANYLANRRPNGHGAVSIETASNTSGTDPWTPAQIEELIKLGVWLHEKHDIPLQICPEWDAPGFGYHRLHPEWAKDGTNCPGDARVKQFREVVFPGIVARATGKTTTPEEDDMDPVDVWAYKGRDETQDAYAYLRGTAARLKAVEAKLSTLSTTGLTDAQLDKLADRVADKLAARLAN
;
A
#
# COMPACT_ATOMS: atom_id res chain seq x y z
N MET A 1 1.24 -27.09 -4.40
CA MET A 1 1.44 -25.72 -4.94
C MET A 1 0.27 -24.85 -4.47
N ALA A 2 0.48 -23.90 -3.55
CA ALA A 2 -0.61 -23.10 -3.00
C ALA A 2 -0.70 -21.73 -3.70
N TRP A 3 -1.96 -21.35 -4.00
CA TRP A 3 -2.32 -20.08 -4.64
C TRP A 3 -3.23 -19.30 -3.70
N TYR A 4 -2.90 -18.02 -3.48
CA TYR A 4 -3.68 -17.13 -2.63
C TYR A 4 -4.97 -16.70 -3.34
N PRO A 5 -6.16 -16.91 -2.77
CA PRO A 5 -7.43 -16.56 -3.44
C PRO A 5 -7.63 -15.06 -3.67
N GLY A 6 -6.93 -14.22 -2.88
CA GLY A 6 -6.99 -12.76 -3.02
C GLY A 6 -6.09 -12.18 -4.11
N ALA A 7 -5.27 -13.00 -4.78
CA ALA A 7 -4.39 -12.55 -5.85
C ALA A 7 -4.88 -13.00 -7.23
N VAL A 8 -4.62 -12.19 -8.24
CA VAL A 8 -4.79 -12.62 -9.64
C VAL A 8 -3.67 -13.59 -9.98
N LYS A 9 -4.02 -14.83 -10.36
CA LYS A 9 -3.03 -15.82 -10.79
C LYS A 9 -2.46 -15.42 -12.16
N MET A 10 -1.15 -15.18 -12.20
CA MET A 10 -0.37 -14.86 -13.40
C MET A 10 0.90 -15.72 -13.38
N GLU A 11 0.74 -17.01 -13.67
CA GLU A 11 1.80 -18.01 -13.48
C GLU A 11 2.97 -17.81 -14.45
N LEU A 12 4.18 -17.72 -13.88
CA LEU A 12 5.43 -17.70 -14.61
C LEU A 12 5.82 -19.12 -15.02
N GLN A 13 6.07 -19.30 -16.30
CA GLN A 13 6.52 -20.55 -16.89
C GLN A 13 7.78 -20.29 -17.71
N PRO A 14 8.81 -21.17 -17.66
CA PRO A 14 8.79 -22.51 -17.03
C PRO A 14 9.16 -22.53 -15.53
N GLU A 15 9.34 -21.41 -14.85
CA GLU A 15 9.88 -21.29 -13.48
C GLU A 15 9.03 -22.10 -12.49
N SER A 16 7.71 -21.97 -12.55
CA SER A 16 6.80 -22.69 -11.66
C SER A 16 6.98 -24.21 -11.71
N ASP A 17 7.35 -24.76 -12.87
CA ASP A 17 7.50 -26.21 -13.06
C ASP A 17 8.95 -26.70 -12.83
N GLN A 18 9.95 -25.83 -13.01
CA GLN A 18 11.37 -26.19 -12.94
C GLN A 18 12.01 -25.90 -11.58
N GLN A 19 11.49 -24.94 -10.84
CA GLN A 19 12.02 -24.60 -9.53
C GLN A 19 11.68 -25.69 -8.50
N PRO A 20 12.60 -25.98 -7.56
CA PRO A 20 12.37 -27.01 -6.56
C PRO A 20 11.27 -26.60 -5.56
N ALA A 21 10.62 -27.60 -4.99
CA ALA A 21 9.64 -27.37 -3.92
C ALA A 21 10.31 -26.81 -2.65
N ILE A 22 9.55 -26.02 -1.91
CA ILE A 22 9.91 -25.52 -0.58
C ILE A 22 8.78 -25.78 0.40
N THR A 23 9.11 -25.84 1.70
CA THR A 23 8.16 -25.67 2.79
C THR A 23 8.23 -24.21 3.25
N PRO A 24 7.20 -23.40 2.96
CA PRO A 24 7.20 -21.98 3.34
C PRO A 24 7.22 -21.82 4.85
N ASP A 25 8.16 -21.03 5.37
CA ASP A 25 8.24 -20.69 6.80
C ASP A 25 8.65 -19.22 7.04
N GLN A 26 8.91 -18.48 5.97
CA GLN A 26 9.21 -17.05 6.03
C GLN A 26 8.40 -16.29 5.00
N PHE A 27 8.07 -15.03 5.34
CA PHE A 27 7.53 -14.04 4.38
C PHE A 27 8.38 -12.79 4.37
N ILE A 28 8.95 -12.45 3.22
CA ILE A 28 9.90 -11.35 3.05
C ILE A 28 9.35 -10.34 2.05
N VAL A 29 9.24 -9.07 2.50
CA VAL A 29 8.73 -7.99 1.67
C VAL A 29 9.84 -7.18 1.01
N HIS A 30 9.63 -6.80 -0.24
CA HIS A 30 10.54 -6.07 -1.11
C HIS A 30 9.94 -4.81 -1.71
N SER A 31 10.78 -4.05 -2.36
CA SER A 31 10.45 -2.87 -3.16
C SER A 31 11.08 -3.04 -4.54
N ILE A 32 10.28 -3.06 -5.59
CA ILE A 32 10.76 -3.26 -6.97
C ILE A 32 11.48 -2.04 -7.55
N ILE A 33 11.49 -0.90 -6.84
CA ILE A 33 12.07 0.37 -7.28
C ILE A 33 11.52 0.84 -8.64
N ALA A 34 10.24 0.58 -8.85
CA ALA A 34 9.49 1.01 -10.03
C ALA A 34 7.99 1.17 -9.71
N PRO A 35 7.30 2.13 -10.34
CA PRO A 35 5.87 2.35 -10.12
C PRO A 35 5.02 1.37 -10.96
N TRP A 36 5.29 0.08 -10.82
CA TRP A 36 4.68 -0.94 -11.67
C TRP A 36 3.43 -1.55 -11.02
N THR A 37 2.45 -1.85 -11.86
CA THR A 37 1.34 -2.73 -11.49
C THR A 37 1.82 -4.17 -11.35
N ALA A 38 1.07 -5.02 -10.65
CA ALA A 38 1.36 -6.45 -10.59
C ALA A 38 1.45 -7.07 -11.99
N LYS A 39 0.57 -6.68 -12.91
CA LYS A 39 0.62 -7.11 -14.30
C LYS A 39 1.92 -6.70 -15.01
N ARG A 40 2.38 -5.45 -14.81
CA ARG A 40 3.64 -4.98 -15.41
C ARG A 40 4.85 -5.74 -14.86
N THR A 41 4.84 -6.06 -13.57
CA THR A 41 5.86 -6.89 -12.93
C THR A 41 5.87 -8.29 -13.54
N TYR A 42 4.71 -8.93 -13.69
CA TYR A 42 4.59 -10.21 -14.39
C TYR A 42 5.15 -10.17 -15.81
N GLU A 43 4.76 -9.19 -16.62
CA GLU A 43 5.24 -9.04 -18.00
C GLU A 43 6.76 -8.88 -18.07
N TYR A 44 7.36 -8.20 -17.11
CA TYR A 44 8.81 -8.04 -17.04
C TYR A 44 9.53 -9.38 -16.75
N TRP A 45 9.04 -10.15 -15.78
CA TRP A 45 9.67 -11.42 -15.43
C TRP A 45 9.36 -12.53 -16.42
N ARG A 46 8.18 -12.57 -17.02
CA ARG A 46 7.84 -13.51 -18.09
C ARG A 46 8.85 -13.46 -19.25
N ASP A 47 9.38 -12.30 -19.53
CA ASP A 47 10.30 -12.05 -20.63
C ASP A 47 11.78 -11.99 -20.15
N SER A 48 12.04 -12.24 -18.87
CA SER A 48 13.37 -12.30 -18.26
C SER A 48 13.47 -13.52 -17.35
N THR A 49 14.68 -14.02 -17.09
CA THR A 49 14.87 -15.30 -16.40
C THR A 49 15.49 -15.19 -15.01
N ASN A 50 15.43 -14.03 -14.35
CA ASN A 50 16.16 -13.82 -13.11
C ASN A 50 15.38 -13.00 -12.09
N LEU A 51 15.47 -13.43 -10.81
CA LEU A 51 15.08 -12.71 -9.60
C LEU A 51 13.58 -12.50 -9.41
N GLU A 52 12.76 -13.43 -9.84
CA GLU A 52 11.31 -13.39 -9.62
C GLU A 52 10.92 -13.60 -8.15
N SER A 53 9.83 -12.95 -7.75
CA SER A 53 9.12 -13.16 -6.49
C SER A 53 7.86 -13.99 -6.68
N HIS A 54 7.31 -14.50 -5.57
CA HIS A 54 6.01 -15.19 -5.62
C HIS A 54 4.87 -14.23 -5.96
N PHE A 55 4.95 -12.98 -5.47
CA PHE A 55 3.91 -11.97 -5.62
C PHE A 55 4.45 -10.64 -6.12
N GLY A 56 3.56 -9.87 -6.78
CA GLY A 56 3.75 -8.45 -7.07
C GLY A 56 2.54 -7.65 -6.67
N LEU A 57 2.76 -6.47 -6.09
CA LEU A 57 1.74 -5.59 -5.55
C LEU A 57 1.91 -4.17 -6.10
N GLY A 58 0.95 -3.70 -6.87
CA GLY A 58 0.90 -2.33 -7.38
C GLY A 58 0.44 -1.33 -6.32
N TYR A 59 0.54 -0.02 -6.63
CA TYR A 59 0.18 1.05 -5.69
C TYR A 59 -1.30 1.06 -5.28
N GLU A 60 -2.18 0.64 -6.20
CA GLU A 60 -3.64 0.64 -5.98
C GLU A 60 -4.13 -0.64 -5.28
N GLY A 61 -3.20 -1.50 -4.81
CA GLY A 61 -3.55 -2.77 -4.18
C GLY A 61 -3.79 -3.90 -5.17
N ASP A 62 -3.48 -3.71 -6.45
CA ASP A 62 -3.53 -4.77 -7.45
C ASP A 62 -2.46 -5.82 -7.13
N LEU A 63 -2.92 -7.01 -6.70
CA LEU A 63 -2.07 -8.11 -6.27
C LEU A 63 -2.08 -9.24 -7.30
N GLY A 64 -0.89 -9.62 -7.75
CA GLY A 64 -0.64 -10.76 -8.63
C GLY A 64 0.16 -11.83 -7.93
N GLN A 65 -0.13 -13.11 -8.22
CA GLN A 65 0.72 -14.23 -7.83
C GLN A 65 1.30 -14.91 -9.06
N PHE A 66 2.62 -15.09 -9.07
CA PHE A 66 3.42 -15.54 -10.21
C PHE A 66 3.95 -16.96 -10.05
N ILE A 67 4.28 -17.34 -8.83
CA ILE A 67 4.77 -18.66 -8.44
C ILE A 67 3.95 -19.15 -7.24
N GLY A 68 3.61 -20.44 -7.22
CA GLY A 68 2.95 -21.06 -6.07
C GLY A 68 3.85 -21.00 -4.84
N THR A 69 3.29 -20.70 -3.66
CA THR A 69 4.09 -20.48 -2.44
C THR A 69 4.92 -21.68 -1.98
N GLU A 70 4.57 -22.88 -2.42
CA GLU A 70 5.31 -24.13 -2.11
C GLU A 70 6.41 -24.44 -3.17
N THR A 71 6.66 -23.52 -4.07
CA THR A 71 7.73 -23.57 -5.08
C THR A 71 8.72 -22.45 -4.81
N ARG A 72 10.01 -22.68 -4.99
CA ARG A 72 11.05 -21.67 -4.80
C ARG A 72 10.84 -20.48 -5.76
N ALA A 73 11.08 -19.28 -5.26
CA ALA A 73 11.33 -18.07 -6.04
C ALA A 73 12.74 -17.51 -5.68
N ASP A 74 13.26 -16.57 -6.46
CA ASP A 74 14.68 -16.21 -6.41
C ASP A 74 15.02 -14.87 -5.73
N ALA A 75 14.06 -14.22 -5.08
CA ALA A 75 14.22 -12.87 -4.54
C ALA A 75 15.01 -12.76 -3.21
N ASN A 76 15.25 -13.87 -2.50
CA ASN A 76 15.76 -13.83 -1.11
C ASN A 76 17.12 -14.53 -0.91
N TYR A 77 17.92 -14.69 -1.95
CA TYR A 77 19.23 -15.30 -1.94
C TYR A 77 19.28 -16.62 -1.13
N LEU A 78 19.97 -16.69 0.04
CA LEU A 78 20.06 -17.92 0.84
C LEU A 78 18.73 -18.38 1.44
N ALA A 79 17.78 -17.47 1.64
CA ALA A 79 16.48 -17.80 2.17
C ALA A 79 15.50 -18.34 1.09
N ASN A 80 15.83 -18.26 -0.18
CA ASN A 80 14.97 -18.81 -1.26
C ASN A 80 14.64 -20.29 -1.03
N ARG A 81 15.64 -21.08 -0.67
CA ARG A 81 15.51 -22.49 -0.26
C ARG A 81 16.72 -22.90 0.56
N ARG A 82 16.50 -23.27 1.80
CA ARG A 82 17.54 -23.75 2.72
C ARG A 82 17.78 -25.25 2.55
N PRO A 83 18.93 -25.80 3.08
CA PRO A 83 19.24 -27.23 2.96
C PRO A 83 18.20 -28.18 3.57
N ASN A 84 17.46 -27.72 4.56
CA ASN A 84 16.36 -28.45 5.20
C ASN A 84 15.07 -28.48 4.37
N GLY A 85 15.04 -27.86 3.20
CA GLY A 85 13.88 -27.78 2.30
C GLY A 85 12.93 -26.62 2.60
N HIS A 86 13.12 -25.87 3.70
CA HIS A 86 12.34 -24.68 3.97
C HIS A 86 12.77 -23.50 3.09
N GLY A 87 11.87 -22.56 2.88
CA GLY A 87 12.14 -21.38 2.05
C GLY A 87 11.20 -20.22 2.33
N ALA A 88 11.61 -19.05 1.84
CA ALA A 88 10.85 -17.83 2.01
C ALA A 88 9.89 -17.57 0.85
N VAL A 89 8.68 -17.18 1.18
CA VAL A 89 7.76 -16.52 0.27
C VAL A 89 8.13 -15.05 0.14
N SER A 90 8.13 -14.52 -1.06
CA SER A 90 8.51 -13.13 -1.36
C SER A 90 7.42 -12.36 -2.08
N ILE A 91 7.40 -11.05 -1.85
CA ILE A 91 6.55 -10.10 -2.56
C ILE A 91 7.33 -8.86 -2.96
N GLU A 92 7.25 -8.47 -4.23
CA GLU A 92 7.72 -7.18 -4.71
C GLU A 92 6.59 -6.15 -4.72
N THR A 93 6.83 -5.01 -4.10
CA THR A 93 5.84 -3.93 -4.01
C THR A 93 6.26 -2.75 -4.87
N ALA A 94 5.33 -2.17 -5.62
CA ALA A 94 5.55 -0.95 -6.39
C ALA A 94 6.09 0.18 -5.51
N SER A 95 7.04 0.92 -6.03
CA SER A 95 7.67 2.07 -5.36
C SER A 95 8.04 3.14 -6.38
N ASN A 96 8.42 4.33 -5.88
CA ASN A 96 9.10 5.28 -6.73
C ASN A 96 10.46 4.74 -7.21
N THR A 97 11.07 5.39 -8.18
CA THR A 97 12.35 4.95 -8.77
C THR A 97 13.56 5.09 -7.84
N SER A 98 13.37 5.61 -6.65
CA SER A 98 14.39 5.74 -5.60
C SER A 98 14.15 4.80 -4.41
N GLY A 99 13.02 4.10 -4.35
CA GLY A 99 12.64 3.23 -3.24
C GLY A 99 12.50 3.95 -1.90
N THR A 100 12.11 5.23 -1.91
CA THR A 100 12.07 6.09 -0.71
C THR A 100 10.65 6.38 -0.21
N ASP A 101 9.64 6.13 -1.03
CA ASP A 101 8.24 6.35 -0.70
C ASP A 101 7.69 5.30 0.28
N PRO A 102 6.75 5.68 1.14
CA PRO A 102 6.02 4.72 1.96
C PRO A 102 5.06 3.88 1.12
N TRP A 103 4.62 2.75 1.67
CA TRP A 103 3.47 2.02 1.10
C TRP A 103 2.20 2.85 1.19
N THR A 104 1.36 2.75 0.17
CA THR A 104 0.01 3.31 0.19
C THR A 104 -0.90 2.54 1.16
N PRO A 105 -2.02 3.12 1.61
CA PRO A 105 -3.01 2.40 2.41
C PRO A 105 -3.51 1.11 1.74
N ALA A 106 -3.68 1.12 0.41
CA ALA A 106 -4.08 -0.05 -0.35
C ALA A 106 -3.01 -1.15 -0.31
N GLN A 107 -1.74 -0.81 -0.47
CA GLN A 107 -0.63 -1.77 -0.34
C GLN A 107 -0.54 -2.35 1.08
N ILE A 108 -0.68 -1.52 2.11
CA ILE A 108 -0.66 -1.97 3.52
C ILE A 108 -1.77 -2.99 3.77
N GLU A 109 -2.98 -2.70 3.31
CA GLU A 109 -4.12 -3.60 3.50
C GLU A 109 -3.90 -4.96 2.82
N GLU A 110 -3.39 -4.98 1.59
CA GLU A 110 -3.10 -6.24 0.88
C GLU A 110 -1.92 -7.00 1.50
N LEU A 111 -0.88 -6.32 1.99
CA LEU A 111 0.22 -6.95 2.73
C LEU A 111 -0.28 -7.62 4.02
N ILE A 112 -1.19 -6.99 4.75
CA ILE A 112 -1.79 -7.55 5.96
C ILE A 112 -2.63 -8.77 5.62
N LYS A 113 -3.52 -8.71 4.63
CA LYS A 113 -4.36 -9.84 4.20
C LYS A 113 -3.51 -11.04 3.76
N LEU A 114 -2.50 -10.78 2.92
CA LEU A 114 -1.59 -11.83 2.46
C LEU A 114 -0.79 -12.44 3.62
N GLY A 115 -0.30 -11.62 4.54
CA GLY A 115 0.42 -12.08 5.73
C GLY A 115 -0.41 -12.98 6.62
N VAL A 116 -1.69 -12.62 6.86
CA VAL A 116 -2.64 -13.47 7.60
C VAL A 116 -2.84 -14.81 6.90
N TRP A 117 -3.11 -14.78 5.58
CA TRP A 117 -3.27 -16.02 4.82
C TRP A 117 -2.03 -16.92 4.85
N LEU A 118 -0.83 -16.34 4.78
CA LEU A 118 0.43 -17.09 4.85
C LEU A 118 0.61 -17.74 6.24
N HIS A 119 0.26 -17.01 7.30
CA HIS A 119 0.22 -17.58 8.66
C HIS A 119 -0.74 -18.78 8.74
N GLU A 120 -1.99 -18.61 8.30
CA GLU A 120 -3.02 -19.63 8.38
C GLU A 120 -2.73 -20.84 7.46
N LYS A 121 -2.15 -20.59 6.29
CA LYS A 121 -1.94 -21.63 5.27
C LYS A 121 -0.66 -22.45 5.48
N HIS A 122 0.39 -21.83 6.01
CA HIS A 122 1.73 -22.40 6.09
C HIS A 122 2.28 -22.42 7.52
N ASP A 123 1.46 -22.06 8.52
CA ASP A 123 1.87 -22.01 9.93
C ASP A 123 3.09 -21.09 10.17
N ILE A 124 3.27 -20.03 9.35
CA ILE A 124 4.36 -19.07 9.56
C ILE A 124 4.13 -18.35 10.89
N PRO A 125 5.02 -18.45 11.87
CA PRO A 125 4.77 -17.90 13.21
C PRO A 125 4.68 -16.38 13.19
N LEU A 126 3.79 -15.83 14.00
CA LEU A 126 3.54 -14.38 14.13
C LEU A 126 4.67 -13.70 14.90
N GLN A 127 5.86 -13.72 14.33
CA GLN A 127 7.06 -13.05 14.82
C GLN A 127 7.89 -12.46 13.67
N ILE A 128 8.65 -11.44 13.95
CA ILE A 128 9.69 -10.97 13.03
C ILE A 128 10.85 -11.99 13.11
N CYS A 129 11.38 -12.41 11.96
CA CYS A 129 12.48 -13.37 11.90
C CYS A 129 13.65 -12.93 12.82
N PRO A 130 13.94 -13.65 13.91
CA PRO A 130 15.04 -13.29 14.80
C PRO A 130 16.43 -13.53 14.20
N GLU A 131 16.51 -14.54 13.32
CA GLU A 131 17.70 -14.91 12.56
C GLU A 131 17.31 -15.13 11.09
N TRP A 132 18.29 -15.11 10.19
CA TRP A 132 18.05 -15.18 8.74
C TRP A 132 17.37 -16.48 8.29
N ASP A 133 17.57 -17.58 9.00
CA ASP A 133 17.03 -18.91 8.74
C ASP A 133 15.88 -19.30 9.69
N ALA A 134 15.53 -18.43 10.63
CA ALA A 134 14.41 -18.65 11.56
C ALA A 134 13.07 -18.28 10.90
N PRO A 135 11.99 -19.04 11.18
CA PRO A 135 10.70 -18.77 10.60
C PRO A 135 10.08 -17.43 11.08
N GLY A 136 9.24 -16.82 10.26
CA GLY A 136 8.54 -15.57 10.60
C GLY A 136 8.38 -14.61 9.42
N PHE A 137 8.20 -13.36 9.74
CA PHE A 137 7.98 -12.26 8.81
C PHE A 137 9.18 -11.31 8.77
N GLY A 138 9.48 -10.74 7.61
CA GLY A 138 10.61 -9.84 7.49
C GLY A 138 10.56 -8.94 6.26
N TYR A 139 11.60 -8.16 6.11
CA TYR A 139 11.85 -7.30 4.95
C TYR A 139 13.28 -7.51 4.46
N HIS A 140 13.56 -7.33 3.19
CA HIS A 140 14.75 -7.80 2.50
C HIS A 140 16.08 -7.46 3.21
N ARG A 141 16.25 -6.26 3.74
CA ARG A 141 17.50 -5.85 4.45
C ARG A 141 17.53 -6.21 5.93
N LEU A 142 16.57 -7.01 6.44
CA LEU A 142 16.57 -7.38 7.86
C LEU A 142 17.78 -8.22 8.22
N HIS A 143 18.18 -9.13 7.33
CA HIS A 143 19.34 -9.99 7.49
C HIS A 143 20.25 -9.93 6.24
N PRO A 144 21.58 -9.83 6.42
CA PRO A 144 22.54 -9.79 5.31
C PRO A 144 22.46 -11.01 4.39
N GLU A 145 22.12 -12.18 4.93
CA GLU A 145 22.04 -13.45 4.22
C GLU A 145 20.89 -13.49 3.19
N TRP A 146 19.97 -12.53 3.24
CA TRP A 146 18.86 -12.43 2.30
C TRP A 146 19.22 -11.69 1.02
N ALA A 147 20.39 -11.04 0.98
CA ALA A 147 20.89 -10.31 -0.19
C ALA A 147 22.36 -10.65 -0.45
N LYS A 148 22.70 -10.97 -1.71
CA LYS A 148 24.05 -11.40 -2.08
C LYS A 148 25.14 -10.33 -1.79
N ASP A 149 24.82 -9.07 -2.09
CA ASP A 149 25.78 -7.96 -2.00
C ASP A 149 25.25 -6.82 -1.09
N GLY A 150 24.33 -7.14 -0.18
CA GLY A 150 23.61 -6.16 0.65
C GLY A 150 22.51 -5.45 -0.12
N THR A 151 21.64 -4.79 0.60
CA THR A 151 20.49 -4.08 0.00
C THR A 151 19.94 -3.00 0.93
N ASN A 152 19.36 -1.95 0.35
CA ASN A 152 18.54 -0.97 1.08
C ASN A 152 17.03 -1.28 0.99
N CYS A 153 16.64 -2.29 0.22
CA CYS A 153 15.26 -2.71 0.05
C CYS A 153 14.62 -3.13 1.39
N PRO A 154 13.41 -2.72 1.68
CA PRO A 154 12.46 -1.98 0.86
C PRO A 154 12.52 -0.44 1.02
N GLY A 155 13.51 0.11 1.70
CA GLY A 155 13.66 1.53 2.02
C GLY A 155 13.22 1.87 3.45
N ASP A 156 13.73 2.98 4.03
CA ASP A 156 13.53 3.33 5.43
C ASP A 156 12.07 3.55 5.81
N ALA A 157 11.31 4.26 4.96
CA ALA A 157 9.90 4.52 5.19
C ALA A 157 9.10 3.21 5.31
N ARG A 158 9.38 2.23 4.46
CA ARG A 158 8.70 0.93 4.42
C ARG A 158 9.13 0.01 5.54
N VAL A 159 10.41 0.06 5.96
CA VAL A 159 10.86 -0.64 7.17
C VAL A 159 10.12 -0.14 8.40
N LYS A 160 9.95 1.18 8.52
CA LYS A 160 9.16 1.77 9.60
C LYS A 160 7.71 1.28 9.55
N GLN A 161 7.05 1.40 8.38
CA GLN A 161 5.68 0.92 8.22
C GLN A 161 5.54 -0.59 8.46
N PHE A 162 6.52 -1.40 8.03
CA PHE A 162 6.49 -2.83 8.31
C PHE A 162 6.43 -3.11 9.83
N ARG A 163 7.28 -2.46 10.60
CA ARG A 163 7.38 -2.67 12.05
C ARG A 163 6.22 -2.07 12.85
N GLU A 164 5.72 -0.92 12.43
CA GLU A 164 4.73 -0.15 13.19
C GLU A 164 3.28 -0.41 12.74
N VAL A 165 3.07 -0.85 11.49
CA VAL A 165 1.72 -0.96 10.90
C VAL A 165 1.46 -2.35 10.33
N VAL A 166 2.30 -2.81 9.36
CA VAL A 166 2.00 -4.03 8.60
C VAL A 166 2.08 -5.27 9.49
N PHE A 167 3.20 -5.49 10.16
CA PHE A 167 3.38 -6.66 11.01
C PHE A 167 2.43 -6.66 12.23
N PRO A 168 2.26 -5.56 12.98
CA PRO A 168 1.21 -5.49 14.01
C PRO A 168 -0.20 -5.74 13.46
N GLY A 169 -0.51 -5.24 12.28
CA GLY A 169 -1.79 -5.48 11.61
C GLY A 169 -2.01 -6.96 11.25
N ILE A 170 -0.97 -7.67 10.79
CA ILE A 170 -1.02 -9.12 10.56
C ILE A 170 -1.32 -9.85 11.87
N VAL A 171 -0.55 -9.56 12.93
CA VAL A 171 -0.72 -10.19 14.25
C VAL A 171 -2.13 -9.98 14.79
N ALA A 172 -2.59 -8.75 14.75
CA ALA A 172 -3.91 -8.40 15.26
C ALA A 172 -5.04 -9.12 14.52
N ARG A 173 -5.00 -9.10 13.21
CA ARG A 173 -6.03 -9.73 12.37
C ARG A 173 -6.00 -11.25 12.49
N ALA A 174 -4.83 -11.87 12.51
CA ALA A 174 -4.68 -13.32 12.67
C ALA A 174 -5.11 -13.81 14.05
N THR A 175 -4.94 -13.00 15.11
CA THR A 175 -5.32 -13.39 16.47
C THR A 175 -6.75 -12.99 16.86
N GLY A 176 -7.51 -12.36 15.93
CA GLY A 176 -8.85 -11.81 16.21
C GLY A 176 -8.81 -10.67 17.24
N LYS A 177 -7.61 -10.23 17.61
CA LYS A 177 -7.46 -8.97 18.34
C LYS A 177 -7.59 -7.90 17.26
N THR A 178 -8.76 -7.30 17.12
CA THR A 178 -8.81 -6.01 16.47
C THR A 178 -7.72 -5.15 17.13
N THR A 179 -6.61 -4.89 16.43
CA THR A 179 -6.11 -3.54 16.50
C THR A 179 -7.19 -2.76 15.72
N THR A 180 -8.23 -2.39 16.38
CA THR A 180 -8.56 -1.01 16.30
C THR A 180 -7.19 -0.34 16.45
N PRO A 181 -6.64 0.44 15.52
CA PRO A 181 -5.81 1.55 15.97
C PRO A 181 -6.59 1.99 17.18
N GLU A 182 -5.97 2.12 18.39
CA GLU A 182 -6.65 2.97 19.33
C GLU A 182 -7.22 4.01 18.39
N GLU A 183 -8.52 3.90 18.08
CA GLU A 183 -9.22 5.08 17.67
C GLU A 183 -8.78 5.91 18.82
N ASP A 184 -7.70 6.66 18.59
CA ASP A 184 -7.40 7.81 19.39
C ASP A 184 -8.80 8.30 19.55
N ASP A 185 -9.30 8.22 20.78
CA ASP A 185 -10.69 8.53 21.12
C ASP A 185 -10.87 9.98 20.70
N MET A 186 -10.65 10.19 19.38
CA MET A 186 -10.89 11.46 18.72
C MET A 186 -12.40 11.50 18.66
N ASP A 187 -12.94 12.04 19.77
CA ASP A 187 -14.28 12.54 19.77
C ASP A 187 -14.50 13.15 18.37
N PRO A 188 -15.56 12.75 17.64
CA PRO A 188 -15.89 13.40 16.37
C PRO A 188 -15.74 14.93 16.41
N VAL A 189 -15.87 15.51 17.60
CA VAL A 189 -15.57 16.92 17.89
C VAL A 189 -14.09 17.26 17.65
N ASP A 190 -13.14 16.39 17.97
CA ASP A 190 -11.70 16.68 17.83
C ASP A 190 -11.27 16.71 16.36
N VAL A 191 -11.87 15.88 15.50
CA VAL A 191 -11.68 15.94 14.04
C VAL A 191 -12.12 17.28 13.49
N TRP A 192 -13.25 17.79 13.97
CA TRP A 192 -13.79 19.08 13.53
C TRP A 192 -13.09 20.29 14.18
N ALA A 193 -12.44 20.08 15.33
CA ALA A 193 -11.64 21.08 16.04
C ALA A 193 -10.19 21.18 15.49
N TYR A 194 -9.79 20.27 14.58
CA TYR A 194 -8.44 20.29 14.01
C TYR A 194 -8.11 21.62 13.32
N LYS A 195 -6.95 22.16 13.67
CA LYS A 195 -6.37 23.36 13.03
C LYS A 195 -5.04 23.00 12.38
N GLY A 196 -4.85 23.37 11.14
CA GLY A 196 -3.54 23.32 10.50
C GLY A 196 -2.50 24.22 11.24
N ARG A 197 -1.22 23.97 11.07
CA ARG A 197 -0.12 24.59 11.83
C ARG A 197 -0.19 26.14 11.87
N ASP A 198 -0.68 26.77 10.80
CA ASP A 198 -0.75 28.24 10.64
C ASP A 198 -2.18 28.76 10.49
N GLU A 199 -3.19 27.94 10.86
CA GLU A 199 -4.59 28.27 10.69
C GLU A 199 -5.21 28.81 11.98
N THR A 200 -5.99 29.86 11.85
CA THR A 200 -6.70 30.49 12.97
C THR A 200 -8.06 29.88 13.23
N GLN A 201 -8.61 29.12 12.28
CA GLN A 201 -9.93 28.50 12.33
C GLN A 201 -9.84 26.98 12.27
N ASP A 202 -10.70 26.30 13.01
CA ASP A 202 -10.85 24.84 12.91
C ASP A 202 -11.64 24.44 11.64
N ALA A 203 -11.58 23.16 11.28
CA ALA A 203 -12.24 22.60 10.09
C ALA A 203 -13.75 22.88 10.06
N TYR A 204 -14.40 22.84 11.24
CA TYR A 204 -15.82 23.10 11.35
C TYR A 204 -16.17 24.58 11.16
N ALA A 205 -15.36 25.50 11.68
CA ALA A 205 -15.52 26.93 11.46
C ALA A 205 -15.30 27.30 10.00
N TYR A 206 -14.34 26.63 9.32
CA TYR A 206 -14.10 26.81 7.90
C TYR A 206 -15.28 26.38 7.04
N LEU A 207 -15.87 25.19 7.33
CA LEU A 207 -17.05 24.70 6.62
C LEU A 207 -18.30 25.59 6.85
N ARG A 208 -18.53 26.03 8.09
CA ARG A 208 -19.62 26.99 8.39
C ARG A 208 -19.42 28.32 7.65
N GLY A 209 -18.18 28.82 7.62
CA GLY A 209 -17.84 30.03 6.87
C GLY A 209 -18.08 29.92 5.38
N THR A 210 -17.78 28.73 4.80
CA THR A 210 -18.01 28.43 3.37
C THR A 210 -19.51 28.33 3.09
N ALA A 211 -20.29 27.65 3.93
CA ALA A 211 -21.74 27.55 3.80
C ALA A 211 -22.43 28.92 3.89
N ALA A 212 -21.98 29.78 4.83
CA ALA A 212 -22.49 31.13 4.95
C ALA A 212 -22.18 32.01 3.71
N ARG A 213 -20.97 31.85 3.15
CA ARG A 213 -20.56 32.55 1.90
C ARG A 213 -21.39 32.06 0.69
N LEU A 214 -21.62 30.74 0.55
CA LEU A 214 -22.49 30.18 -0.47
C LEU A 214 -23.91 30.75 -0.37
N LYS A 215 -24.48 30.77 0.80
CA LYS A 215 -25.83 31.32 1.04
C LYS A 215 -25.89 32.84 0.70
N ALA A 216 -24.82 33.59 1.00
CA ALA A 216 -24.73 34.99 0.62
C ALA A 216 -24.59 35.21 -0.91
N VAL A 217 -23.91 34.30 -1.60
CA VAL A 217 -23.80 34.29 -3.09
C VAL A 217 -25.14 33.94 -3.70
N GLU A 218 -25.85 32.92 -3.22
CA GLU A 218 -27.20 32.57 -3.67
C GLU A 218 -28.18 33.72 -3.50
N ALA A 219 -28.16 34.39 -2.33
CA ALA A 219 -28.99 35.58 -2.10
C ALA A 219 -28.67 36.74 -3.06
N LYS A 220 -27.39 36.97 -3.39
CA LYS A 220 -27.00 37.97 -4.39
C LYS A 220 -27.37 37.57 -5.82
N LEU A 221 -27.27 36.29 -6.17
CA LEU A 221 -27.71 35.76 -7.47
C LEU A 221 -29.22 35.90 -7.63
N SER A 222 -30.00 35.61 -6.62
CA SER A 222 -31.47 35.77 -6.66
C SER A 222 -31.90 37.25 -6.83
N THR A 223 -31.16 38.16 -6.21
CA THR A 223 -31.41 39.62 -6.42
C THR A 223 -30.96 40.10 -7.80
N LEU A 224 -29.92 39.54 -8.38
CA LEU A 224 -29.46 39.84 -9.73
C LEU A 224 -30.43 39.31 -10.81
N SER A 225 -31.08 38.19 -10.58
CA SER A 225 -32.15 37.62 -11.45
C SER A 225 -33.36 38.56 -11.61
N THR A 226 -33.59 39.44 -10.61
CA THR A 226 -34.71 40.42 -10.69
C THR A 226 -34.31 41.74 -11.36
N THR A 227 -33.05 41.96 -11.71
CA THR A 227 -32.55 43.23 -12.30
C THR A 227 -32.26 43.19 -13.79
N GLY A 228 -32.79 42.21 -14.53
CA GLY A 228 -32.75 42.25 -16.01
C GLY A 228 -31.42 41.92 -16.66
N LEU A 229 -30.57 41.08 -16.01
CA LEU A 229 -29.41 40.51 -16.68
C LEU A 229 -29.83 39.52 -17.75
N THR A 230 -29.22 39.62 -18.91
CA THR A 230 -29.43 38.63 -20.00
C THR A 230 -28.75 37.29 -19.64
N ASP A 231 -29.24 36.21 -20.21
CA ASP A 231 -28.63 34.86 -19.97
C ASP A 231 -27.15 34.83 -20.28
N ALA A 232 -26.69 35.52 -21.30
CA ALA A 232 -25.27 35.68 -21.67
C ALA A 232 -24.44 36.44 -20.61
N GLN A 233 -25.05 37.29 -19.81
CA GLN A 233 -24.39 37.99 -18.71
C GLN A 233 -24.35 37.08 -17.45
N LEU A 234 -25.36 36.25 -17.26
CA LEU A 234 -25.38 35.23 -16.20
C LEU A 234 -24.33 34.15 -16.43
N ASP A 235 -24.20 33.67 -17.67
CA ASP A 235 -23.16 32.71 -18.06
C ASP A 235 -21.74 33.24 -17.80
N LYS A 236 -21.47 34.46 -18.25
CA LYS A 236 -20.16 35.12 -17.97
C LYS A 236 -19.89 35.32 -16.48
N LEU A 237 -20.92 35.52 -15.67
CA LEU A 237 -20.75 35.66 -14.23
C LEU A 237 -20.46 34.30 -13.58
N ALA A 238 -21.14 33.26 -14.03
CA ALA A 238 -20.94 31.88 -13.57
C ALA A 238 -19.52 31.40 -13.89
N ASP A 239 -19.02 31.63 -15.11
CA ASP A 239 -17.65 31.30 -15.51
C ASP A 239 -16.61 32.00 -14.63
N ARG A 240 -16.78 33.32 -14.38
CA ARG A 240 -15.87 34.08 -13.52
C ARG A 240 -15.87 33.63 -12.05
N VAL A 241 -17.01 33.13 -11.56
CA VAL A 241 -17.11 32.58 -10.21
C VAL A 241 -16.41 31.23 -10.15
N ALA A 242 -16.60 30.38 -11.17
CA ALA A 242 -15.94 29.08 -11.28
C ALA A 242 -14.42 29.21 -11.36
N ASP A 243 -13.92 30.12 -12.20
CA ASP A 243 -12.47 30.39 -12.33
C ASP A 243 -11.84 30.90 -11.01
N LYS A 244 -12.53 31.78 -10.30
CA LYS A 244 -12.05 32.27 -9.00
C LYS A 244 -12.10 31.22 -7.89
N LEU A 245 -13.06 30.31 -7.92
CA LEU A 245 -13.12 29.17 -7.01
C LEU A 245 -11.99 28.18 -7.31
N ALA A 246 -11.79 27.84 -8.59
CA ALA A 246 -10.70 26.96 -9.01
C ALA A 246 -9.33 27.52 -8.64
N ALA A 247 -9.08 28.81 -8.86
CA ALA A 247 -7.83 29.47 -8.48
C ALA A 247 -7.56 29.52 -6.97
N ARG A 248 -8.62 29.46 -6.14
CA ARG A 248 -8.50 29.44 -4.66
C ARG A 248 -8.36 28.04 -4.07
N LEU A 249 -8.79 27.01 -4.82
CA LEU A 249 -8.63 25.62 -4.42
C LEU A 249 -7.28 25.04 -4.87
N ALA A 250 -6.57 25.75 -5.77
CA ALA A 250 -5.26 25.37 -6.30
C ALA A 250 -4.07 25.95 -5.49
N ASN A 251 -4.33 26.81 -4.49
CA ASN A 251 -3.37 27.39 -3.54
C ASN A 251 -3.66 26.90 -2.12
#